data_6a65868b435f48de3a73da64a489d5bf
#
_entry.id   6a65868b435f48de3a73da64a489d5bf
#
_cell.length_a   1.000
_cell.length_b   1.000
_cell.length_c   1.000
_cell.angle_alpha   90.00
_cell.angle_beta   90.00
_cell.angle_gamma   90.00
#
_symmetry.space_group_name_H-M   'P 1'
#
loop_
_entity.id
_entity.type
_entity.pdbx_description
1 polymer ?
#
loop_
_entity_poly.entity_id
_entity_poly.type
_entity_poly.pdbx_seq_one_letter_code
_entity_poly.pdbx_strand_id
1 'polypeptide(L)'
;MFGKIKYISDNTAVVEINKDGNLVSNLMNLHVVFESNGDKLLGEVKNVDENSVKIELLGEFAGTRFIAGTIKKPTLTSTLRVINEEELDIIMGKADENSLYIGKSPIYKDRSIYANINDLFSNHLAIFGNSGSGKSCSVSRIVQNIFLNQNFLAQNANLFIFDAYGEYKNAFRDINKINPAYQYKFLTTNPTEETDMLFQLPVFLFTNDDVALLLNADNHAQLTIIERMMKLAKLFSRNDAVTEKLKNHLIAKAIQSVLFSNQNASGKKNDIFTIISSCQTPAFNMNTEIQGIGYTRRFSECFKIDSKGEFGESVLINE
;
A
#
# COMPACT_ATOMS: atom_id res chain seq x y z
N MET A 1 -15.06 -7.36 47.25
CA MET A 1 -14.35 -6.47 46.28
C MET A 1 -15.36 -5.60 45.55
N PHE A 2 -16.21 -6.13 44.65
CA PHE A 2 -17.29 -5.38 44.02
C PHE A 2 -18.60 -5.50 44.81
N GLY A 3 -19.29 -4.36 44.95
CA GLY A 3 -20.58 -4.26 45.61
C GLY A 3 -21.74 -4.26 44.61
N LYS A 4 -22.78 -3.51 44.92
CA LYS A 4 -24.00 -3.42 44.11
C LYS A 4 -23.77 -2.55 42.88
N ILE A 5 -24.41 -2.91 41.76
CA ILE A 5 -24.47 -2.08 40.57
C ILE A 5 -25.45 -0.94 40.86
N LYS A 6 -24.94 0.30 40.78
CA LYS A 6 -25.73 1.51 41.07
C LYS A 6 -26.47 2.02 39.85
N TYR A 7 -25.81 1.95 38.69
CA TYR A 7 -26.31 2.58 37.46
C TYR A 7 -25.78 1.85 36.25
N ILE A 8 -26.60 1.74 35.22
CA ILE A 8 -26.25 1.18 33.91
C ILE A 8 -26.72 2.17 32.86
N SER A 9 -25.83 2.54 31.94
CA SER A 9 -26.15 3.30 30.73
C SER A 9 -25.86 2.47 29.47
N ASP A 10 -25.95 3.09 28.30
CA ASP A 10 -25.83 2.37 27.03
C ASP A 10 -24.56 1.51 26.92
N ASN A 11 -23.44 2.00 27.41
CA ASN A 11 -22.16 1.28 27.28
C ASN A 11 -21.35 1.27 28.58
N THR A 12 -21.90 1.71 29.70
CA THR A 12 -21.18 1.77 30.99
C THR A 12 -22.04 1.31 32.16
N ALA A 13 -21.36 0.74 33.12
CA ALA A 13 -21.96 0.41 34.43
C ALA A 13 -21.13 1.06 35.54
N VAL A 14 -21.82 1.56 36.58
CA VAL A 14 -21.20 2.08 37.82
C VAL A 14 -21.48 1.10 38.94
N VAL A 15 -20.42 0.63 39.59
CA VAL A 15 -20.47 -0.40 40.63
C VAL A 15 -19.79 0.08 41.89
N GLU A 16 -20.36 -0.22 43.05
CA GLU A 16 -19.75 0.07 44.35
C GLU A 16 -18.49 -0.77 44.58
N ILE A 17 -17.54 -0.22 45.35
CA ILE A 17 -16.37 -0.94 45.84
C ILE A 17 -16.59 -1.25 47.33
N ASN A 18 -16.53 -2.52 47.70
CA ASN A 18 -16.48 -2.93 49.09
C ASN A 18 -15.04 -2.85 49.61
N LYS A 19 -14.78 -1.95 50.56
CA LYS A 19 -13.43 -1.69 51.09
C LYS A 19 -12.92 -2.83 52.02
N ASP A 20 -13.79 -3.75 52.45
CA ASP A 20 -13.46 -4.84 53.38
C ASP A 20 -12.76 -6.05 52.75
N GLY A 21 -12.48 -6.02 51.45
CA GLY A 21 -11.76 -7.08 50.73
C GLY A 21 -10.33 -6.68 50.39
N ASN A 22 -9.46 -7.67 50.13
CA ASN A 22 -8.13 -7.43 49.55
C ASN A 22 -8.29 -6.67 48.22
N LEU A 23 -8.13 -5.34 48.27
CA LEU A 23 -8.10 -4.51 47.08
C LEU A 23 -6.91 -4.94 46.23
N VAL A 24 -7.16 -5.38 45.00
CA VAL A 24 -6.12 -5.50 44.01
C VAL A 24 -5.47 -4.11 43.88
N SER A 25 -4.18 -4.03 43.98
CA SER A 25 -3.41 -2.79 44.11
C SER A 25 -3.61 -1.80 42.94
N ASN A 26 -4.15 -2.25 41.78
CA ASN A 26 -4.53 -1.40 40.67
C ASN A 26 -5.77 -1.96 39.97
N LEU A 27 -6.90 -1.24 40.10
CA LEU A 27 -8.17 -1.61 39.45
C LEU A 27 -8.32 -1.04 38.03
N MET A 28 -7.52 -0.04 37.68
CA MET A 28 -7.58 0.59 36.34
C MET A 28 -7.24 -0.40 35.24
N ASN A 29 -8.06 -0.41 34.23
CA ASN A 29 -7.95 -1.30 33.04
C ASN A 29 -8.15 -2.80 33.36
N LEU A 30 -8.59 -3.14 34.57
CA LEU A 30 -8.90 -4.52 34.95
C LEU A 30 -10.16 -4.98 34.23
N HIS A 31 -10.11 -6.17 33.67
CA HIS A 31 -11.27 -6.79 33.03
C HIS A 31 -12.14 -7.49 34.08
N VAL A 32 -13.43 -7.32 33.95
CA VAL A 32 -14.44 -7.85 34.86
C VAL A 32 -15.58 -8.51 34.10
N VAL A 33 -16.23 -9.48 34.69
CA VAL A 33 -17.31 -10.21 34.04
C VAL A 33 -18.58 -10.02 34.86
N PHE A 34 -19.63 -9.52 34.19
CA PHE A 34 -20.98 -9.48 34.70
C PHE A 34 -21.68 -10.81 34.40
N GLU A 35 -22.23 -11.44 35.37
CA GLU A 35 -22.98 -12.70 35.19
C GLU A 35 -24.44 -12.52 35.61
N SER A 36 -25.34 -12.89 34.71
CA SER A 36 -26.79 -12.87 34.94
C SER A 36 -27.48 -13.88 34.04
N ASN A 37 -28.30 -14.77 34.64
CA ASN A 37 -29.15 -15.74 33.94
C ASN A 37 -28.39 -16.58 32.85
N GLY A 38 -27.11 -16.89 33.10
CA GLY A 38 -26.28 -17.64 32.16
C GLY A 38 -25.56 -16.80 31.12
N ASP A 39 -25.88 -15.51 31.02
CA ASP A 39 -25.11 -14.59 30.15
C ASP A 39 -23.87 -14.08 30.91
N LYS A 40 -22.76 -13.96 30.17
CA LYS A 40 -21.50 -13.39 30.64
C LYS A 40 -21.12 -12.20 29.79
N LEU A 41 -21.04 -11.01 30.39
CA LEU A 41 -20.67 -9.78 29.69
C LEU A 41 -19.33 -9.31 30.23
N LEU A 42 -18.41 -8.99 29.30
CA LEU A 42 -17.11 -8.44 29.61
C LEU A 42 -17.17 -6.93 29.73
N GLY A 43 -16.55 -6.41 30.79
CA GLY A 43 -16.32 -4.99 30.97
C GLY A 43 -14.88 -4.69 31.38
N GLU A 44 -14.47 -3.45 31.23
CA GLU A 44 -13.16 -2.94 31.64
C GLU A 44 -13.33 -1.74 32.56
N VAL A 45 -12.59 -1.72 33.64
CA VAL A 45 -12.60 -0.61 34.60
C VAL A 45 -11.90 0.61 33.99
N LYS A 46 -12.65 1.67 33.72
CA LYS A 46 -12.13 2.91 33.09
C LYS A 46 -11.89 4.04 34.10
N ASN A 47 -12.69 4.10 35.16
CA ASN A 47 -12.51 5.07 36.25
C ASN A 47 -12.66 4.40 37.59
N VAL A 48 -11.88 4.85 38.55
CA VAL A 48 -11.93 4.42 39.96
C VAL A 48 -12.12 5.65 40.81
N ASP A 49 -13.24 5.72 41.51
CA ASP A 49 -13.55 6.73 42.52
C ASP A 49 -13.41 6.11 43.93
N GLU A 50 -13.54 6.94 44.95
CA GLU A 50 -13.37 6.50 46.36
C GLU A 50 -14.26 5.31 46.75
N ASN A 51 -15.51 5.27 46.26
CA ASN A 51 -16.52 4.27 46.62
C ASN A 51 -17.15 3.56 45.42
N SER A 52 -16.65 3.80 44.18
CA SER A 52 -17.23 3.21 42.99
C SER A 52 -16.22 3.08 41.86
N VAL A 53 -16.51 2.20 40.92
CA VAL A 53 -15.81 2.07 39.67
C VAL A 53 -16.78 2.26 38.51
N LYS A 54 -16.30 2.94 37.47
CA LYS A 54 -16.98 3.02 36.19
C LYS A 54 -16.38 1.99 35.24
N ILE A 55 -17.24 1.11 34.75
CA ILE A 55 -16.88 -0.02 33.89
C ILE A 55 -17.47 0.23 32.49
N GLU A 56 -16.66 0.15 31.47
CA GLU A 56 -17.09 0.15 30.08
C GLU A 56 -17.40 -1.28 29.66
N LEU A 57 -18.55 -1.50 29.01
CA LEU A 57 -18.96 -2.81 28.51
C LEU A 57 -18.30 -3.03 27.15
N LEU A 58 -17.57 -4.14 26.97
CA LEU A 58 -16.79 -4.45 25.78
C LEU A 58 -17.49 -5.46 24.86
N GLY A 59 -18.21 -6.44 25.42
CA GLY A 59 -18.83 -7.50 24.63
C GLY A 59 -19.39 -8.62 25.50
N GLU A 60 -19.75 -9.72 24.84
CA GLU A 60 -20.30 -10.90 25.51
C GLU A 60 -19.53 -12.18 25.17
N PHE A 61 -19.50 -13.11 26.13
CA PHE A 61 -18.99 -14.46 25.91
C PHE A 61 -20.11 -15.36 25.38
N ALA A 62 -19.92 -15.92 24.19
CA ALA A 62 -20.80 -16.92 23.59
C ALA A 62 -20.07 -18.28 23.53
N GLY A 63 -20.15 -19.06 24.59
CA GLY A 63 -19.39 -20.30 24.74
C GLY A 63 -17.88 -20.02 24.78
N THR A 64 -17.15 -20.53 23.80
CA THR A 64 -15.70 -20.37 23.68
C THR A 64 -15.29 -19.17 22.82
N ARG A 65 -16.21 -18.27 22.47
CA ARG A 65 -15.93 -17.10 21.63
C ARG A 65 -16.30 -15.82 22.38
N PHE A 66 -15.59 -14.76 22.05
CA PHE A 66 -15.91 -13.40 22.45
C PHE A 66 -16.52 -12.65 21.27
N ILE A 67 -17.65 -11.99 21.51
CA ILE A 67 -18.35 -11.15 20.54
C ILE A 67 -18.22 -9.71 21.03
N ALA A 68 -17.50 -8.88 20.29
CA ALA A 68 -17.31 -7.48 20.61
C ALA A 68 -18.60 -6.68 20.39
N GLY A 69 -18.80 -5.66 21.23
CA GLY A 69 -20.03 -4.86 21.25
C GLY A 69 -21.10 -5.47 22.17
N THR A 70 -21.96 -4.63 22.72
CA THR A 70 -22.96 -5.05 23.71
C THR A 70 -24.37 -4.70 23.27
N ILE A 71 -25.08 -5.68 22.74
CA ILE A 71 -26.55 -5.61 22.58
C ILE A 71 -27.21 -5.89 23.93
N LYS A 72 -26.75 -6.94 24.61
CA LYS A 72 -27.23 -7.29 25.98
C LYS A 72 -26.56 -6.37 26.98
N LYS A 73 -27.32 -6.04 28.03
CA LYS A 73 -26.84 -5.22 29.16
C LYS A 73 -26.91 -6.02 30.45
N PRO A 74 -26.00 -5.80 31.40
CA PRO A 74 -26.15 -6.40 32.75
C PRO A 74 -27.40 -5.85 33.38
N THR A 75 -27.93 -6.57 34.39
CA THR A 75 -29.01 -6.11 35.23
C THR A 75 -28.46 -5.56 36.55
N LEU A 76 -29.24 -4.81 37.29
CA LEU A 76 -28.83 -4.32 38.60
C LEU A 76 -28.59 -5.46 39.63
N THR A 77 -29.09 -6.67 39.33
CA THR A 77 -28.92 -7.88 40.15
C THR A 77 -27.79 -8.78 39.61
N SER A 78 -27.11 -8.42 38.52
CA SER A 78 -25.98 -9.18 38.04
C SER A 78 -24.85 -9.24 39.05
N THR A 79 -24.18 -10.38 39.13
CA THR A 79 -22.96 -10.52 39.93
C THR A 79 -21.76 -10.05 39.11
N LEU A 80 -20.80 -9.43 39.82
CA LEU A 80 -19.57 -8.93 39.19
C LEU A 80 -18.35 -9.60 39.80
N ARG A 81 -17.48 -10.13 38.99
CA ARG A 81 -16.20 -10.70 39.41
C ARG A 81 -15.07 -10.29 38.47
N VAL A 82 -13.85 -10.48 38.92
CA VAL A 82 -12.68 -10.37 38.03
C VAL A 82 -12.71 -11.51 37.01
N ILE A 83 -12.28 -11.23 35.83
CA ILE A 83 -12.10 -12.22 34.72
C ILE A 83 -11.20 -13.39 35.20
N ASN A 84 -11.51 -14.60 34.80
CA ASN A 84 -10.69 -15.79 35.09
C ASN A 84 -9.70 -16.11 33.94
N GLU A 85 -8.82 -17.10 34.19
CA GLU A 85 -7.78 -17.48 33.20
C GLU A 85 -8.37 -18.02 31.89
N GLU A 86 -9.45 -18.80 31.94
CA GLU A 86 -10.07 -19.36 30.73
C GLU A 86 -10.69 -18.25 29.86
N GLU A 87 -11.32 -17.28 30.47
CA GLU A 87 -11.90 -16.14 29.80
C GLU A 87 -10.83 -15.18 29.26
N LEU A 88 -9.70 -15.05 29.98
CA LEU A 88 -8.52 -14.34 29.48
C LEU A 88 -7.92 -15.03 28.25
N ASP A 89 -7.91 -16.36 28.19
CA ASP A 89 -7.47 -17.10 27.00
C ASP A 89 -8.34 -16.81 25.78
N ILE A 90 -9.65 -16.59 25.99
CA ILE A 90 -10.56 -16.27 24.90
C ILE A 90 -10.28 -14.87 24.33
N ILE A 91 -10.01 -13.87 25.17
CA ILE A 91 -9.84 -12.48 24.72
C ILE A 91 -8.40 -12.11 24.34
N MET A 92 -7.41 -12.76 24.93
CA MET A 92 -5.98 -12.47 24.70
C MET A 92 -5.28 -13.52 23.83
N GLY A 93 -6.01 -14.58 23.48
CA GLY A 93 -5.46 -15.72 22.77
C GLY A 93 -4.57 -16.59 23.65
N LYS A 94 -4.26 -17.76 23.14
CA LYS A 94 -3.31 -18.73 23.73
C LYS A 94 -2.37 -19.24 22.64
N ALA A 95 -1.25 -19.83 23.05
CA ALA A 95 -0.32 -20.47 22.12
C ALA A 95 -0.99 -21.70 21.49
N ASP A 96 -1.14 -21.69 20.16
CA ASP A 96 -1.58 -22.80 19.33
C ASP A 96 -0.83 -22.80 17.98
N GLU A 97 -1.16 -23.73 17.10
CA GLU A 97 -0.49 -23.89 15.80
C GLU A 97 -0.66 -22.67 14.88
N ASN A 98 -1.75 -21.91 15.03
CA ASN A 98 -2.09 -20.76 14.19
C ASN A 98 -1.91 -19.42 14.92
N SER A 99 -1.29 -19.42 16.08
CA SER A 99 -1.12 -18.23 16.89
C SER A 99 0.24 -17.56 16.69
N LEU A 100 0.22 -16.25 16.56
CA LEU A 100 1.39 -15.38 16.55
C LEU A 100 1.52 -14.68 17.89
N TYR A 101 2.68 -14.81 18.53
CA TYR A 101 3.01 -14.03 19.71
C TYR A 101 3.10 -12.54 19.37
N ILE A 102 2.31 -11.72 20.05
CA ILE A 102 2.29 -10.26 19.85
C ILE A 102 3.15 -9.55 20.91
N GLY A 103 3.03 -9.96 22.18
CA GLY A 103 3.74 -9.30 23.26
C GLY A 103 3.25 -9.79 24.62
N LYS A 104 3.57 -9.03 25.67
CA LYS A 104 3.09 -9.28 27.04
C LYS A 104 2.12 -8.20 27.48
N SER A 105 1.11 -8.61 28.23
CA SER A 105 0.14 -7.67 28.82
C SER A 105 0.79 -6.85 29.93
N PRO A 106 0.66 -5.52 29.91
CA PRO A 106 1.10 -4.69 31.04
C PRO A 106 0.15 -4.78 32.25
N ILE A 107 -1.09 -5.24 32.05
CA ILE A 107 -2.13 -5.33 33.08
C ILE A 107 -2.05 -6.66 33.78
N TYR A 108 -1.96 -7.75 33.03
CA TYR A 108 -1.85 -9.12 33.53
C TYR A 108 -0.39 -9.54 33.49
N LYS A 109 0.27 -9.36 34.62
CA LYS A 109 1.72 -9.54 34.77
C LYS A 109 2.22 -10.81 34.10
N ASP A 110 3.16 -10.64 33.18
CA ASP A 110 3.85 -11.70 32.43
C ASP A 110 2.97 -12.55 31.49
N ARG A 111 1.66 -12.25 31.36
CA ARG A 111 0.80 -12.97 30.43
C ARG A 111 1.15 -12.62 28.99
N SER A 112 1.43 -13.63 28.19
CA SER A 112 1.64 -13.51 26.76
C SER A 112 0.31 -13.30 26.03
N ILE A 113 0.34 -12.42 25.02
CA ILE A 113 -0.79 -12.14 24.12
C ILE A 113 -0.52 -12.76 22.78
N TYR A 114 -1.49 -13.49 22.25
CA TYR A 114 -1.43 -14.14 20.95
C TYR A 114 -2.59 -13.68 20.06
N ALA A 115 -2.32 -13.59 18.76
CA ALA A 115 -3.34 -13.37 17.75
C ALA A 115 -3.35 -14.53 16.76
N ASN A 116 -4.51 -14.88 16.24
CA ASN A 116 -4.58 -15.81 15.12
C ASN A 116 -3.92 -15.17 13.89
N ILE A 117 -2.93 -15.85 13.31
CA ILE A 117 -2.11 -15.29 12.23
C ILE A 117 -2.93 -15.06 10.96
N ASN A 118 -3.86 -15.95 10.65
CA ASN A 118 -4.72 -15.81 9.48
C ASN A 118 -5.68 -14.63 9.62
N ASP A 119 -6.31 -14.48 10.79
CA ASP A 119 -7.22 -13.36 11.05
C ASP A 119 -6.48 -12.03 11.05
N LEU A 120 -5.25 -12.00 11.56
CA LEU A 120 -4.43 -10.79 11.62
C LEU A 120 -3.99 -10.30 10.23
N PHE A 121 -3.59 -11.21 9.33
CA PHE A 121 -3.02 -10.87 8.02
C PHE A 121 -3.99 -11.02 6.85
N SER A 122 -5.16 -11.64 7.03
CA SER A 122 -6.22 -11.65 6.00
C SER A 122 -7.10 -10.39 6.03
N ASN A 123 -7.00 -9.58 7.08
CA ASN A 123 -7.76 -8.36 7.27
C ASN A 123 -6.85 -7.12 7.35
N HIS A 124 -7.46 -5.94 7.46
CA HIS A 124 -6.74 -4.68 7.62
C HIS A 124 -6.35 -4.47 9.08
N LEU A 125 -5.09 -4.12 9.31
CA LEU A 125 -4.56 -3.73 10.61
C LEU A 125 -4.04 -2.30 10.54
N ALA A 126 -4.39 -1.47 11.51
CA ALA A 126 -3.86 -0.13 11.65
C ALA A 126 -3.20 0.06 13.03
N ILE A 127 -1.98 0.60 13.05
CA ILE A 127 -1.23 0.91 14.26
C ILE A 127 -1.07 2.41 14.37
N PHE A 128 -1.72 3.00 15.36
CA PHE A 128 -1.71 4.44 15.62
C PHE A 128 -0.81 4.79 16.81
N GLY A 129 -0.21 5.96 16.74
CA GLY A 129 0.60 6.50 17.84
C GLY A 129 1.35 7.75 17.42
N ASN A 130 1.78 8.55 18.39
CA ASN A 130 2.60 9.73 18.16
C ASN A 130 4.03 9.36 17.74
N SER A 131 4.82 10.32 17.27
CA SER A 131 6.26 10.13 17.01
C SER A 131 6.95 9.64 18.29
N GLY A 132 7.81 8.64 18.16
CA GLY A 132 8.51 8.02 19.28
C GLY A 132 7.70 7.02 20.12
N SER A 133 6.41 6.77 19.82
CA SER A 133 5.58 5.80 20.55
C SER A 133 5.91 4.33 20.26
N GLY A 134 6.82 4.07 19.31
CA GLY A 134 7.25 2.71 18.97
C GLY A 134 6.43 2.03 17.86
N LYS A 135 5.66 2.77 17.04
CA LYS A 135 4.87 2.20 15.92
C LYS A 135 5.70 1.28 15.02
N SER A 136 6.79 1.82 14.46
CA SER A 136 7.66 1.07 13.53
C SER A 136 8.35 -0.11 14.22
N CYS A 137 8.73 0.04 15.49
CA CYS A 137 9.27 -1.06 16.30
C CYS A 137 8.22 -2.16 16.53
N SER A 138 6.96 -1.80 16.78
CA SER A 138 5.87 -2.76 16.95
C SER A 138 5.59 -3.53 15.66
N VAL A 139 5.50 -2.84 14.52
CA VAL A 139 5.36 -3.47 13.19
C VAL A 139 6.53 -4.42 12.93
N SER A 140 7.76 -3.94 13.11
CA SER A 140 8.96 -4.76 12.92
C SER A 140 8.94 -6.02 13.79
N ARG A 141 8.54 -5.88 15.06
CA ARG A 141 8.48 -7.01 16.00
C ARG A 141 7.41 -8.02 15.63
N ILE A 142 6.22 -7.57 15.23
CA ILE A 142 5.14 -8.46 14.77
C ILE A 142 5.62 -9.26 13.55
N VAL A 143 6.22 -8.61 12.57
CA VAL A 143 6.74 -9.25 11.36
C VAL A 143 7.89 -10.20 11.71
N GLN A 144 8.84 -9.79 12.55
CA GLN A 144 9.93 -10.67 13.00
C GLN A 144 9.41 -11.92 13.70
N ASN A 145 8.34 -11.81 14.48
CA ASN A 145 7.76 -12.96 15.18
C ASN A 145 7.20 -14.03 14.21
N ILE A 146 6.81 -13.65 12.99
CA ILE A 146 6.44 -14.62 11.93
C ILE A 146 7.66 -15.47 11.55
N PHE A 147 8.82 -14.84 11.36
CA PHE A 147 10.05 -15.51 10.93
C PHE A 147 10.74 -16.30 12.06
N LEU A 148 10.52 -15.86 13.31
CA LEU A 148 11.06 -16.53 14.51
C LEU A 148 10.22 -17.72 14.96
N ASN A 149 8.98 -17.82 14.49
CA ASN A 149 8.10 -18.92 14.86
C ASN A 149 8.56 -20.23 14.20
N GLN A 150 9.08 -21.16 14.99
CA GLN A 150 9.58 -22.45 14.50
C GLN A 150 8.46 -23.44 14.16
N ASN A 151 7.27 -23.25 14.71
CA ASN A 151 6.12 -24.13 14.52
C ASN A 151 5.25 -23.75 13.32
N PHE A 152 5.49 -22.59 12.73
CA PHE A 152 4.73 -22.04 11.63
C PHE A 152 5.67 -21.61 10.51
N LEU A 153 5.43 -22.11 9.31
CA LEU A 153 6.09 -21.64 8.09
C LEU A 153 5.02 -21.01 7.18
N ALA A 154 5.11 -19.72 6.95
CA ALA A 154 4.22 -19.01 6.02
C ALA A 154 4.56 -19.42 4.57
N GLN A 155 3.93 -20.50 4.10
CA GLN A 155 4.13 -20.98 2.73
C GLN A 155 3.37 -20.10 1.75
N ASN A 156 4.01 -19.79 0.60
CA ASN A 156 3.43 -18.95 -0.47
C ASN A 156 3.01 -17.54 -0.02
N ALA A 157 3.58 -17.04 1.07
CA ALA A 157 3.36 -15.68 1.54
C ALA A 157 4.40 -14.73 0.95
N ASN A 158 3.95 -13.59 0.44
CA ASN A 158 4.81 -12.49 0.03
C ASN A 158 4.45 -11.26 0.86
N LEU A 159 5.45 -10.69 1.53
CA LEU A 159 5.32 -9.49 2.33
C LEU A 159 6.01 -8.33 1.61
N PHE A 160 5.26 -7.30 1.26
CA PHE A 160 5.77 -6.07 0.66
C PHE A 160 5.71 -4.94 1.69
N ILE A 161 6.85 -4.34 2.00
CA ILE A 161 6.95 -3.23 2.93
C ILE A 161 7.35 -1.97 2.16
N PHE A 162 6.42 -0.99 2.11
CA PHE A 162 6.68 0.32 1.54
C PHE A 162 7.21 1.23 2.65
N ASP A 163 8.52 1.43 2.66
CA ASP A 163 9.25 2.13 3.72
C ASP A 163 9.63 3.53 3.28
N ALA A 164 8.76 4.50 3.53
CA ALA A 164 8.97 5.89 3.13
C ALA A 164 10.12 6.58 3.88
N TYR A 165 10.51 6.06 5.05
CA TYR A 165 11.49 6.69 5.94
C TYR A 165 12.77 5.87 6.14
N GLY A 166 12.88 4.67 5.56
CA GLY A 166 14.06 3.82 5.68
C GLY A 166 14.23 3.15 7.06
N GLU A 167 13.12 2.96 7.81
CA GLU A 167 13.18 2.44 9.19
C GLU A 167 13.31 0.91 9.27
N TYR A 168 12.88 0.19 8.23
CA TYR A 168 12.71 -1.27 8.27
C TYR A 168 13.91 -2.08 7.73
N LYS A 169 14.79 -1.47 6.92
CA LYS A 169 15.95 -2.16 6.33
C LYS A 169 16.76 -2.93 7.38
N ASN A 170 17.11 -2.25 8.46
CA ASN A 170 17.93 -2.86 9.53
C ASN A 170 17.17 -3.90 10.36
N ALA A 171 15.84 -3.80 10.43
CA ALA A 171 15.02 -4.75 11.17
C ALA A 171 14.93 -6.12 10.46
N PHE A 172 15.08 -6.16 9.13
CA PHE A 172 14.79 -7.36 8.33
C PHE A 172 15.99 -7.93 7.57
N ARG A 173 17.09 -7.19 7.39
CA ARG A 173 18.25 -7.62 6.57
C ARG A 173 18.85 -8.97 6.95
N ASP A 174 18.72 -9.38 8.21
CA ASP A 174 19.31 -10.63 8.71
C ASP A 174 18.30 -11.78 8.83
N ILE A 175 17.06 -11.60 8.31
CA ILE A 175 16.02 -12.64 8.38
C ILE A 175 16.46 -13.95 7.74
N ASN A 176 17.16 -13.90 6.61
CA ASN A 176 17.66 -15.09 5.91
C ASN A 176 18.65 -15.91 6.77
N LYS A 177 19.38 -15.24 7.68
CA LYS A 177 20.30 -15.90 8.61
C LYS A 177 19.56 -16.58 9.74
N ILE A 178 18.41 -15.99 10.16
CA ILE A 178 17.58 -16.52 11.24
C ILE A 178 16.78 -17.73 10.74
N ASN A 179 16.15 -17.60 9.58
CA ASN A 179 15.37 -18.67 8.95
C ASN A 179 15.64 -18.70 7.44
N PRO A 180 16.47 -19.66 6.95
CA PRO A 180 16.83 -19.77 5.53
C PRO A 180 15.66 -20.09 4.59
N ALA A 181 14.49 -20.47 5.12
CA ALA A 181 13.28 -20.70 4.32
C ALA A 181 12.70 -19.39 3.76
N TYR A 182 13.05 -18.24 4.34
CA TYR A 182 12.59 -16.94 3.88
C TYR A 182 13.69 -16.22 3.11
N GLN A 183 13.26 -15.43 2.14
CA GLN A 183 14.14 -14.55 1.36
C GLN A 183 13.79 -13.09 1.65
N TYR A 184 14.81 -12.30 1.93
CA TYR A 184 14.70 -10.86 2.05
C TYR A 184 15.37 -10.19 0.85
N LYS A 185 14.71 -9.19 0.28
CA LYS A 185 15.26 -8.34 -0.77
C LYS A 185 14.99 -6.89 -0.43
N PHE A 186 16.04 -6.09 -0.46
CA PHE A 186 15.95 -4.65 -0.29
C PHE A 186 15.99 -3.97 -1.66
N LEU A 187 14.95 -3.19 -1.95
CA LEU A 187 14.82 -2.42 -3.17
C LEU A 187 14.78 -0.93 -2.82
N THR A 188 15.48 -0.11 -3.60
CA THR A 188 15.42 1.35 -3.47
C THR A 188 15.30 2.01 -4.83
N THR A 189 14.75 3.22 -4.87
CA THR A 189 14.75 4.10 -6.05
C THR A 189 16.02 4.95 -6.13
N ASN A 190 16.82 4.98 -5.05
CA ASN A 190 18.05 5.75 -4.99
C ASN A 190 19.23 4.98 -5.60
N PRO A 191 19.79 5.40 -6.74
CA PRO A 191 20.87 4.68 -7.41
C PRO A 191 22.21 4.70 -6.65
N THR A 192 22.35 5.55 -5.64
CA THR A 192 23.59 5.66 -4.85
C THR A 192 23.57 4.84 -3.57
N GLU A 193 22.43 4.21 -3.24
CA GLU A 193 22.29 3.40 -2.05
C GLU A 193 22.66 1.95 -2.34
N GLU A 194 23.33 1.30 -1.39
CA GLU A 194 23.57 -0.13 -1.44
C GLU A 194 22.24 -0.90 -1.36
N THR A 195 21.94 -1.68 -2.38
CA THR A 195 20.66 -2.37 -2.56
C THR A 195 20.87 -3.72 -3.22
N ASP A 196 19.93 -4.65 -2.99
CA ASP A 196 19.87 -5.91 -3.72
C ASP A 196 19.42 -5.70 -5.17
N MET A 197 18.52 -4.73 -5.38
CA MET A 197 18.01 -4.37 -6.70
C MET A 197 17.48 -2.94 -6.71
N LEU A 198 17.82 -2.19 -7.76
CA LEU A 198 17.20 -0.88 -8.00
C LEU A 198 15.73 -1.07 -8.41
N PHE A 199 14.82 -0.40 -7.69
CA PHE A 199 13.40 -0.46 -8.00
C PHE A 199 13.09 0.43 -9.21
N GLN A 200 12.71 -0.21 -10.30
CA GLN A 200 12.32 0.45 -11.54
C GLN A 200 10.97 -0.06 -12.01
N LEU A 201 10.06 0.85 -12.29
CA LEU A 201 8.76 0.51 -12.86
C LEU A 201 8.78 0.65 -14.38
N PRO A 202 8.47 -0.40 -15.12
CA PRO A 202 8.34 -0.32 -16.56
C PRO A 202 7.23 0.65 -16.97
N VAL A 203 7.53 1.57 -17.91
CA VAL A 203 6.58 2.61 -18.33
C VAL A 203 5.25 2.05 -18.86
N PHE A 204 5.27 0.83 -19.43
CA PHE A 204 4.04 0.21 -19.95
C PHE A 204 3.02 -0.19 -18.86
N LEU A 205 3.44 -0.27 -17.59
CA LEU A 205 2.56 -0.53 -16.46
C LEU A 205 1.79 0.72 -16.00
N PHE A 206 2.28 1.90 -16.33
CA PHE A 206 1.62 3.14 -15.92
C PHE A 206 0.28 3.32 -16.62
N THR A 207 -0.70 3.74 -15.82
CA THR A 207 -1.97 4.26 -16.31
C THR A 207 -1.85 5.75 -16.64
N ASN A 208 -2.88 6.32 -17.27
CA ASN A 208 -2.92 7.77 -17.51
C ASN A 208 -2.93 8.56 -16.19
N ASP A 209 -3.59 8.03 -15.16
CA ASP A 209 -3.70 8.66 -13.84
C ASP A 209 -2.36 8.64 -13.10
N ASP A 210 -1.60 7.55 -13.21
CA ASP A 210 -0.26 7.47 -12.62
C ASP A 210 0.67 8.52 -13.23
N VAL A 211 0.64 8.68 -14.55
CA VAL A 211 1.46 9.70 -15.26
C VAL A 211 0.97 11.11 -14.92
N ALA A 212 -0.34 11.32 -14.82
CA ALA A 212 -0.90 12.61 -14.41
C ALA A 212 -0.44 12.99 -12.99
N LEU A 213 -0.45 12.04 -12.07
CA LEU A 213 0.04 12.23 -10.70
C LEU A 213 1.54 12.57 -10.67
N LEU A 214 2.37 11.85 -11.42
CA LEU A 214 3.82 12.11 -11.52
C LEU A 214 4.14 13.49 -12.09
N LEU A 215 3.32 14.00 -13.00
CA LEU A 215 3.50 15.29 -13.68
C LEU A 215 2.74 16.43 -12.96
N ASN A 216 2.03 16.16 -11.86
CA ASN A 216 1.13 17.10 -11.20
C ASN A 216 0.12 17.74 -12.18
N ALA A 217 -0.41 16.93 -13.11
CA ALA A 217 -1.36 17.36 -14.11
C ALA A 217 -2.78 17.23 -13.57
N ASP A 218 -3.47 18.34 -13.39
CA ASP A 218 -4.80 18.41 -12.78
C ASP A 218 -5.88 18.99 -13.72
N ASN A 219 -5.47 19.63 -14.84
CA ASN A 219 -6.43 20.22 -15.76
C ASN A 219 -6.73 19.30 -16.96
N HIS A 220 -7.93 19.47 -17.53
CA HIS A 220 -8.46 18.62 -18.59
C HIS A 220 -7.57 18.62 -19.86
N ALA A 221 -6.96 19.76 -20.21
CA ALA A 221 -6.10 19.86 -21.38
C ALA A 221 -4.83 19.02 -21.21
N GLN A 222 -4.21 19.06 -20.02
CA GLN A 222 -3.03 18.24 -19.70
C GLN A 222 -3.37 16.75 -19.69
N LEU A 223 -4.48 16.35 -19.09
CA LEU A 223 -4.94 14.95 -19.07
C LEU A 223 -5.16 14.41 -20.48
N THR A 224 -5.75 15.20 -21.39
CA THR A 224 -5.95 14.82 -22.79
C THR A 224 -4.63 14.62 -23.51
N ILE A 225 -3.62 15.45 -23.24
CA ILE A 225 -2.26 15.31 -23.81
C ILE A 225 -1.61 14.03 -23.28
N ILE A 226 -1.68 13.78 -21.98
CA ILE A 226 -1.12 12.57 -21.36
C ILE A 226 -1.76 11.32 -21.97
N GLU A 227 -3.07 11.28 -22.09
CA GLU A 227 -3.76 10.13 -22.70
C GLU A 227 -3.28 9.87 -24.13
N ARG A 228 -3.11 10.93 -24.93
CA ARG A 228 -2.60 10.82 -26.31
C ARG A 228 -1.16 10.36 -26.34
N MET A 229 -0.30 10.92 -25.48
CA MET A 229 1.10 10.50 -25.37
C MET A 229 1.22 9.02 -24.98
N MET A 230 0.45 8.56 -24.00
CA MET A 230 0.47 7.18 -23.55
C MET A 230 0.01 6.20 -24.63
N LYS A 231 -1.02 6.56 -25.42
CA LYS A 231 -1.46 5.76 -26.58
C LYS A 231 -0.36 5.64 -27.63
N LEU A 232 0.31 6.76 -27.95
CA LEU A 232 1.41 6.76 -28.92
C LEU A 232 2.61 5.98 -28.40
N ALA A 233 3.04 6.17 -27.15
CA ALA A 233 4.14 5.44 -26.53
C ALA A 233 3.89 3.92 -26.55
N LYS A 234 2.69 3.48 -26.19
CA LYS A 234 2.30 2.06 -26.25
C LYS A 234 2.30 1.50 -27.68
N LEU A 235 1.89 2.30 -28.67
CA LEU A 235 1.94 1.90 -30.08
C LEU A 235 3.39 1.77 -30.56
N PHE A 236 4.23 2.78 -30.26
CA PHE A 236 5.62 2.80 -30.74
C PHE A 236 6.52 1.80 -30.00
N SER A 237 6.14 1.31 -28.84
CA SER A 237 6.88 0.24 -28.14
C SER A 237 6.67 -1.16 -28.75
N ARG A 238 5.64 -1.37 -29.58
CA ARG A 238 5.36 -2.67 -30.23
C ARG A 238 6.16 -2.82 -31.52
N ASN A 239 6.54 -4.05 -31.87
CA ASN A 239 7.31 -4.36 -33.08
C ASN A 239 6.66 -5.50 -33.86
N ASP A 240 5.40 -5.33 -34.27
CA ASP A 240 4.69 -6.24 -35.14
C ASP A 240 4.29 -5.56 -36.46
N ALA A 241 4.07 -6.35 -37.52
CA ALA A 241 3.80 -5.84 -38.85
C ALA A 241 2.52 -4.98 -38.96
N VAL A 242 1.55 -5.18 -38.12
CA VAL A 242 0.31 -4.38 -38.10
C VAL A 242 0.57 -3.02 -37.47
N THR A 243 1.26 -2.99 -36.34
CA THR A 243 1.62 -1.74 -35.68
C THR A 243 2.63 -0.93 -36.51
N GLU A 244 3.51 -1.57 -37.27
CA GLU A 244 4.43 -0.87 -38.16
C GLU A 244 3.70 -0.06 -39.23
N LYS A 245 2.70 -0.64 -39.89
CA LYS A 245 1.88 0.12 -40.86
C LYS A 245 1.20 1.31 -40.26
N LEU A 246 0.67 1.15 -39.03
CA LEU A 246 0.00 2.23 -38.29
C LEU A 246 1.01 3.32 -37.87
N LYS A 247 2.20 2.95 -37.39
CA LYS A 247 3.28 3.89 -37.09
C LYS A 247 3.66 4.72 -38.29
N ASN A 248 3.89 4.04 -39.42
CA ASN A 248 4.27 4.71 -40.69
C ASN A 248 3.17 5.68 -41.14
N HIS A 249 1.90 5.30 -41.07
CA HIS A 249 0.77 6.18 -41.33
C HIS A 249 0.74 7.43 -40.43
N LEU A 250 0.96 7.26 -39.13
CA LEU A 250 0.98 8.37 -38.17
C LEU A 250 2.16 9.29 -38.38
N ILE A 251 3.36 8.76 -38.69
CA ILE A 251 4.55 9.56 -39.00
C ILE A 251 4.31 10.36 -40.29
N ALA A 252 3.82 9.72 -41.37
CA ALA A 252 3.51 10.38 -42.60
C ALA A 252 2.49 11.51 -42.42
N LYS A 253 1.43 11.27 -41.65
CA LYS A 253 0.41 12.29 -41.33
C LYS A 253 0.97 13.45 -40.52
N ALA A 254 1.87 13.18 -39.57
CA ALA A 254 2.53 14.22 -38.77
C ALA A 254 3.46 15.07 -39.66
N ILE A 255 4.24 14.46 -40.53
CA ILE A 255 5.11 15.16 -41.53
C ILE A 255 4.23 16.02 -42.45
N GLN A 256 3.15 15.48 -43.00
CA GLN A 256 2.21 16.20 -43.83
C GLN A 256 1.66 17.44 -43.11
N SER A 257 1.27 17.31 -41.85
CA SER A 257 0.80 18.44 -41.04
C SER A 257 1.84 19.55 -40.91
N VAL A 258 3.12 19.19 -40.71
CA VAL A 258 4.23 20.16 -40.64
C VAL A 258 4.44 20.84 -42.00
N LEU A 259 4.42 20.09 -43.10
CA LEU A 259 4.59 20.63 -44.44
C LEU A 259 3.49 21.67 -44.78
N PHE A 260 2.26 21.45 -44.38
CA PHE A 260 1.15 22.37 -44.60
C PHE A 260 1.02 23.48 -43.53
N SER A 261 1.90 23.51 -42.55
CA SER A 261 1.92 24.59 -41.55
C SER A 261 2.40 25.91 -42.11
N ASN A 262 2.11 27.01 -41.43
CA ASN A 262 2.56 28.36 -41.83
C ASN A 262 4.00 28.69 -41.41
N GLN A 263 4.79 27.70 -40.98
CA GLN A 263 6.19 27.90 -40.60
C GLN A 263 7.07 28.13 -41.82
N ASN A 264 8.25 28.74 -41.59
CA ASN A 264 9.29 28.82 -42.63
C ASN A 264 9.93 27.45 -42.86
N ALA A 265 10.64 27.30 -44.01
CA ALA A 265 11.25 26.05 -44.42
C ALA A 265 12.24 25.47 -43.38
N SER A 266 12.98 26.34 -42.66
CA SER A 266 13.91 25.91 -41.62
C SER A 266 13.20 25.32 -40.44
N GLY A 267 12.11 25.93 -39.96
CA GLY A 267 11.27 25.42 -38.89
C GLY A 267 10.63 24.07 -39.26
N LYS A 268 10.04 23.99 -40.48
CA LYS A 268 9.48 22.72 -41.00
C LYS A 268 10.52 21.61 -41.04
N LYS A 269 11.71 21.89 -41.52
CA LYS A 269 12.81 20.90 -41.57
C LYS A 269 13.16 20.39 -40.18
N ASN A 270 13.32 21.29 -39.21
CA ASN A 270 13.66 20.92 -37.85
C ASN A 270 12.57 20.04 -37.20
N ASP A 271 11.31 20.40 -37.39
CA ASP A 271 10.19 19.63 -36.85
C ASP A 271 10.08 18.25 -37.48
N ILE A 272 10.26 18.14 -38.80
CA ILE A 272 10.26 16.85 -39.51
C ILE A 272 11.42 15.98 -39.05
N PHE A 273 12.61 16.53 -38.87
CA PHE A 273 13.77 15.78 -38.40
C PHE A 273 13.54 15.32 -36.93
N THR A 274 12.91 16.13 -36.10
CA THR A 274 12.54 15.77 -34.75
C THR A 274 11.53 14.61 -34.73
N ILE A 275 10.50 14.67 -35.59
CA ILE A 275 9.52 13.58 -35.73
C ILE A 275 10.21 12.27 -36.12
N ILE A 276 11.05 12.30 -37.14
CA ILE A 276 11.71 11.09 -37.66
C ILE A 276 12.71 10.54 -36.64
N SER A 277 13.51 11.39 -36.00
CA SER A 277 14.48 10.94 -35.01
C SER A 277 13.83 10.35 -33.76
N SER A 278 12.65 10.87 -33.37
CA SER A 278 11.91 10.39 -32.19
C SER A 278 11.08 9.13 -32.45
N CYS A 279 10.64 8.92 -33.70
CA CYS A 279 9.70 7.88 -34.08
C CYS A 279 10.23 6.97 -35.19
N GLN A 280 11.50 6.61 -35.15
CA GLN A 280 12.14 5.82 -36.22
C GLN A 280 11.42 4.49 -36.47
N THR A 281 11.17 4.20 -37.75
CA THR A 281 10.72 2.89 -38.25
C THR A 281 11.57 2.47 -39.44
N PRO A 282 11.52 1.20 -39.89
CA PRO A 282 12.22 0.79 -41.11
C PRO A 282 11.93 1.66 -42.34
N ALA A 283 10.69 2.12 -42.48
CA ALA A 283 10.27 2.97 -43.61
C ALA A 283 10.59 4.46 -43.41
N PHE A 284 10.61 4.95 -42.15
CA PHE A 284 10.86 6.36 -41.83
C PHE A 284 12.06 6.49 -40.90
N ASN A 285 13.25 6.56 -41.48
CA ASN A 285 14.50 6.91 -40.80
C ASN A 285 15.35 7.79 -41.67
N MET A 286 16.34 8.48 -41.11
CA MET A 286 17.15 9.48 -41.80
C MET A 286 17.99 8.90 -42.96
N ASN A 287 18.24 7.59 -42.94
CA ASN A 287 19.04 6.89 -43.96
C ASN A 287 18.19 6.16 -45.02
N THR A 288 16.85 6.16 -44.85
CA THR A 288 15.98 5.51 -45.85
C THR A 288 16.12 6.18 -47.18
N GLU A 289 16.34 5.39 -48.20
CA GLU A 289 16.42 5.87 -49.59
C GLU A 289 15.01 5.99 -50.17
N ILE A 290 14.73 7.19 -50.73
CA ILE A 290 13.49 7.49 -51.42
C ILE A 290 13.78 7.52 -52.90
N GLN A 291 13.05 6.69 -53.64
CA GLN A 291 13.16 6.63 -55.11
C GLN A 291 12.18 7.63 -55.74
N GLY A 292 12.73 8.58 -56.49
CA GLY A 292 11.94 9.47 -57.33
C GLY A 292 12.17 9.18 -58.80
N ILE A 293 11.53 9.90 -59.69
CA ILE A 293 11.66 9.73 -61.12
C ILE A 293 13.09 10.13 -61.53
N GLY A 294 13.91 9.14 -61.84
CA GLY A 294 15.30 9.32 -62.35
C GLY A 294 16.36 9.55 -61.26
N TYR A 295 16.05 9.42 -59.97
CA TYR A 295 17.03 9.54 -58.88
C TYR A 295 16.62 8.78 -57.62
N THR A 296 17.62 8.46 -56.78
CA THR A 296 17.44 7.93 -55.44
C THR A 296 18.15 8.85 -54.45
N ARG A 297 17.48 9.28 -53.41
CA ARG A 297 18.03 10.16 -52.37
C ARG A 297 17.73 9.63 -50.98
N ARG A 298 18.62 9.92 -50.03
CA ARG A 298 18.34 9.68 -48.63
C ARG A 298 17.28 10.66 -48.16
N PHE A 299 16.44 10.22 -47.22
CA PHE A 299 15.38 11.03 -46.63
C PHE A 299 15.89 12.39 -46.13
N SER A 300 17.07 12.41 -45.47
CA SER A 300 17.72 13.63 -44.98
C SER A 300 18.08 14.63 -46.10
N GLU A 301 18.23 14.17 -47.34
CA GLU A 301 18.60 15.00 -48.52
C GLU A 301 17.38 15.60 -49.18
N CYS A 302 16.18 15.05 -48.96
CA CYS A 302 14.94 15.54 -49.54
C CYS A 302 14.48 16.90 -48.97
N PHE A 303 15.03 17.32 -47.85
CA PHE A 303 14.69 18.57 -47.18
C PHE A 303 15.82 19.60 -47.26
N LYS A 304 16.35 19.83 -48.44
CA LYS A 304 17.32 20.90 -48.67
C LYS A 304 16.61 22.26 -48.78
N ILE A 305 17.19 23.25 -48.08
CA ILE A 305 16.70 24.63 -48.12
C ILE A 305 17.57 25.39 -49.13
N ASP A 306 16.96 26.08 -50.09
CA ASP A 306 17.64 26.88 -51.08
C ASP A 306 18.10 28.26 -50.53
N SER A 307 18.78 29.04 -51.38
CA SER A 307 19.25 30.40 -51.04
C SER A 307 18.13 31.40 -50.73
N LYS A 308 16.87 31.09 -51.09
CA LYS A 308 15.69 31.90 -50.81
C LYS A 308 15.01 31.50 -49.51
N GLY A 309 15.46 30.47 -48.81
CA GLY A 309 14.89 29.95 -47.59
C GLY A 309 13.68 29.05 -47.80
N GLU A 310 13.48 28.54 -49.05
CA GLU A 310 12.43 27.61 -49.40
C GLU A 310 12.99 26.19 -49.61
N PHE A 311 12.14 25.16 -49.61
CA PHE A 311 12.56 23.82 -49.98
C PHE A 311 12.91 23.77 -51.46
N GLY A 312 14.19 23.74 -51.76
CA GLY A 312 14.72 23.81 -53.14
C GLY A 312 14.41 22.60 -54.01
N GLU A 313 14.14 21.45 -53.40
CA GLU A 313 13.66 20.23 -54.08
C GLU A 313 12.75 19.47 -53.12
N SER A 314 11.50 19.35 -53.46
CA SER A 314 10.52 18.62 -52.66
C SER A 314 10.01 17.39 -53.39
N VAL A 315 10.80 16.34 -53.37
CA VAL A 315 10.36 15.01 -53.84
C VAL A 315 9.18 14.53 -53.01
N LEU A 316 9.19 14.83 -51.74
CA LEU A 316 8.13 14.41 -50.80
C LEU A 316 6.83 15.22 -50.88
N ILE A 317 6.83 16.38 -51.51
CA ILE A 317 5.62 17.18 -51.69
C ILE A 317 4.83 16.72 -52.94
N ASN A 318 5.49 16.10 -53.89
CA ASN A 318 4.88 15.67 -55.14
C ASN A 318 4.56 14.17 -55.20
N GLU A 319 5.02 13.37 -54.26
CA GLU A 319 4.71 11.96 -54.05
C GLU A 319 4.00 11.72 -52.71
#